data_f99eb4cbecf97bd63d15370c23df4358
#
_entry.id   f99eb4cbecf97bd63d15370c23df4358
#
_cell.length_a   1.000
_cell.length_b   1.000
_cell.length_c   1.000
_cell.angle_alpha   90.00
_cell.angle_beta   90.00
_cell.angle_gamma   90.00
#
_symmetry.space_group_name_H-M   'P 1'
#
loop_
_entity.id
_entity.type
_entity.pdbx_description
1 polymer ?
#
loop_
_entity_poly.entity_id
_entity_poly.type
_entity_poly.pdbx_seq_one_letter_code
_entity_poly.pdbx_strand_id
1 'polypeptide(L)'
;MTSQNNTDEKSEERRKKMKKIICLILALTMMCGAMFALTSCGASGTKIGLQSGTTSEAYANVLAGVEVKSFDSFALAATDMKNGNVDYVFCDKTTASSICREISGLKIVPVSLATEFYGIGIDKGQAGLKEAIDAILAEHEDDISGIVAKYLAGNESEYEGVVSATKDSSKADKQLVLATNAEFAPFEYVEHVDGVKTYFGIDMEIAQILADELEMELVIEDMKFETVVGAVGNNGVDIAMSGLTITAEREQVINFSNTYYEEDIVVVCKADDTTFDACKTVVDVLSIICTK
;
A
#
# COMPACT_ATOMS: atom_id res chain seq x y z
N MET A 1 -3.66 -36.01 6.33
CA MET A 1 -2.59 -35.59 7.29
C MET A 1 -1.30 -35.11 6.64
N THR A 2 -1.06 -35.29 5.34
CA THR A 2 0.16 -34.87 4.62
C THR A 2 0.05 -33.51 3.93
N SER A 3 -1.14 -32.99 3.69
CA SER A 3 -1.35 -31.68 3.01
C SER A 3 -1.23 -30.49 3.96
N GLN A 4 -1.72 -30.60 5.19
CA GLN A 4 -1.63 -29.53 6.20
C GLN A 4 -0.20 -29.22 6.66
N ASN A 5 0.66 -30.24 6.77
CA ASN A 5 2.07 -30.04 7.15
C ASN A 5 2.87 -29.24 6.09
N ASN A 6 2.47 -29.29 4.82
CA ASN A 6 3.20 -28.63 3.73
C ASN A 6 2.85 -27.13 3.64
N THR A 7 1.62 -26.75 4.04
CA THR A 7 1.17 -25.34 4.12
C THR A 7 1.78 -24.65 5.33
N ASP A 8 1.85 -25.31 6.47
CA ASP A 8 2.45 -24.75 7.68
C ASP A 8 3.97 -24.55 7.53
N GLU A 9 4.65 -25.47 6.84
CA GLU A 9 6.08 -25.37 6.59
C GLU A 9 6.42 -24.22 5.61
N LYS A 10 5.62 -24.05 4.56
CA LYS A 10 5.74 -22.90 3.63
C LYS A 10 5.44 -21.56 4.31
N SER A 11 4.44 -21.49 5.18
CA SER A 11 4.10 -20.27 5.90
C SER A 11 5.21 -19.88 6.90
N GLU A 12 5.80 -20.86 7.58
CA GLU A 12 6.93 -20.63 8.49
C GLU A 12 8.20 -20.22 7.77
N GLU A 13 8.44 -20.75 6.58
CA GLU A 13 9.58 -20.36 5.74
C GLU A 13 9.42 -18.95 5.19
N ARG A 14 8.21 -18.56 4.77
CA ARG A 14 7.86 -17.18 4.37
C ARG A 14 8.03 -16.21 5.55
N ARG A 15 7.54 -16.56 6.76
CA ARG A 15 7.75 -15.76 7.98
C ARG A 15 9.23 -15.59 8.34
N LYS A 16 10.04 -16.65 8.19
CA LYS A 16 11.49 -16.59 8.44
C LYS A 16 12.21 -15.73 7.39
N LYS A 17 11.80 -15.79 6.12
CA LYS A 17 12.29 -14.89 5.06
C LYS A 17 11.92 -13.44 5.35
N MET A 18 10.68 -13.17 5.70
CA MET A 18 10.18 -11.83 6.05
C MET A 18 10.94 -11.21 7.23
N LYS A 19 11.16 -11.96 8.32
CA LYS A 19 11.97 -11.50 9.45
C LYS A 19 13.43 -11.19 9.06
N LYS A 20 14.03 -11.97 8.16
CA LYS A 20 15.39 -11.71 7.65
C LYS A 20 15.44 -10.46 6.78
N ILE A 21 14.42 -10.19 5.97
CA ILE A 21 14.33 -8.98 5.12
C ILE A 21 14.14 -7.74 5.98
N ILE A 22 13.26 -7.78 6.98
CA ILE A 22 13.06 -6.69 7.95
C ILE A 22 14.35 -6.38 8.72
N CYS A 23 15.11 -7.41 9.15
CA CYS A 23 16.41 -7.21 9.78
C CYS A 23 17.47 -6.67 8.81
N LEU A 24 17.41 -7.00 7.52
CA LEU A 24 18.32 -6.47 6.51
C LEU A 24 18.06 -4.99 6.23
N ILE A 25 16.78 -4.57 6.17
CA ILE A 25 16.38 -3.16 6.00
C ILE A 25 16.83 -2.33 7.20
N LEU A 26 16.62 -2.81 8.43
CA LEU A 26 17.11 -2.15 9.64
C LEU A 26 18.64 -2.09 9.72
N ALA A 27 19.35 -3.10 9.23
CA ALA A 27 20.81 -3.11 9.21
C ALA A 27 21.38 -2.16 8.15
N LEU A 28 20.69 -2.00 6.99
CA LEU A 28 21.10 -1.09 5.93
C LEU A 28 20.94 0.38 6.35
N THR A 29 19.87 0.70 7.09
CA THR A 29 19.64 2.05 7.63
C THR A 29 20.67 2.45 8.69
N MET A 30 21.17 1.51 9.51
CA MET A 30 22.27 1.77 10.45
C MET A 30 23.63 1.99 9.76
N MET A 31 23.86 1.38 8.60
CA MET A 31 25.14 1.55 7.86
C MET A 31 25.20 2.87 7.09
N CYS A 32 24.06 3.38 6.58
CA CYS A 32 24.02 4.72 5.95
C CYS A 32 24.19 5.87 6.95
N GLY A 33 23.70 5.74 8.18
CA GLY A 33 23.82 6.77 9.21
C GLY A 33 25.24 7.05 9.70
N ALA A 34 26.20 6.16 9.46
CA ALA A 34 27.59 6.29 9.94
C ALA A 34 28.53 7.00 8.96
N MET A 35 28.15 7.24 7.70
CA MET A 35 29.03 7.83 6.69
C MET A 35 28.82 9.31 6.39
N PHE A 36 27.77 9.97 6.89
CA PHE A 36 27.38 11.33 6.48
C PHE A 36 27.30 12.37 7.59
N ALA A 37 28.11 12.24 8.62
CA ALA A 37 28.25 13.30 9.63
C ALA A 37 29.36 14.29 9.27
N LEU A 38 29.24 15.01 8.13
CA LEU A 38 30.03 16.24 7.88
C LEU A 38 29.44 17.02 6.68
N THR A 39 29.10 18.26 6.96
CA THR A 39 28.77 19.41 6.11
C THR A 39 27.28 19.74 5.96
N SER A 40 26.70 20.30 7.01
CA SER A 40 25.54 21.19 6.86
C SER A 40 26.05 22.60 6.57
N CYS A 41 25.92 23.05 5.35
CA CYS A 41 25.94 24.47 5.03
C CYS A 41 25.01 24.72 3.83
N GLY A 42 23.75 25.07 4.10
CA GLY A 42 22.93 25.84 3.16
C GLY A 42 22.35 25.16 1.93
N ALA A 43 22.47 23.84 1.73
CA ALA A 43 21.76 23.16 0.66
C ALA A 43 20.38 22.72 1.15
N SER A 44 19.31 23.15 0.47
CA SER A 44 18.00 22.57 0.68
C SER A 44 18.06 21.08 0.28
N GLY A 45 17.70 20.16 1.20
CA GLY A 45 17.71 18.73 0.92
C GLY A 45 16.82 18.35 -0.28
N THR A 46 17.01 17.14 -0.82
CA THR A 46 16.13 16.59 -1.86
C THR A 46 14.69 16.52 -1.34
N LYS A 47 13.77 17.15 -2.02
CA LYS A 47 12.36 17.17 -1.65
C LYS A 47 11.65 15.93 -2.18
N ILE A 48 11.19 15.07 -1.28
CA ILE A 48 10.46 13.84 -1.61
C ILE A 48 8.98 14.03 -1.29
N GLY A 49 8.14 13.95 -2.30
CA GLY A 49 6.68 13.88 -2.16
C GLY A 49 6.23 12.44 -1.88
N LEU A 50 5.24 12.28 -1.04
CA LEU A 50 4.65 10.98 -0.70
C LEU A 50 3.27 11.16 -0.04
N GLN A 51 2.56 10.06 0.17
CA GLN A 51 1.29 10.11 0.91
C GLN A 51 1.53 9.97 2.41
N SER A 52 0.81 10.77 3.19
CA SER A 52 0.90 10.79 4.66
C SER A 52 0.50 9.45 5.28
N GLY A 53 1.24 9.00 6.31
CA GLY A 53 0.98 7.77 7.05
C GLY A 53 1.40 6.47 6.36
N THR A 54 2.06 6.57 5.18
CA THR A 54 2.56 5.40 4.45
C THR A 54 3.92 4.94 4.94
N THR A 55 4.30 3.73 4.55
CA THR A 55 5.65 3.18 4.73
C THR A 55 6.69 3.96 3.92
N SER A 56 6.31 4.50 2.76
CA SER A 56 7.11 5.45 1.98
C SER A 56 7.52 6.68 2.80
N GLU A 57 6.60 7.21 3.64
CA GLU A 57 6.91 8.31 4.54
C GLU A 57 7.90 7.89 5.64
N ALA A 58 7.65 6.74 6.27
CA ALA A 58 8.56 6.21 7.28
C ALA A 58 9.96 5.94 6.69
N TYR A 59 10.03 5.43 5.45
CA TYR A 59 11.28 5.20 4.74
C TYR A 59 12.02 6.51 4.42
N ALA A 60 11.33 7.51 3.88
CA ALA A 60 11.94 8.80 3.52
C ALA A 60 12.44 9.57 4.75
N ASN A 61 11.72 9.51 5.87
CA ASN A 61 12.04 10.23 7.11
C ASN A 61 13.37 9.80 7.77
N VAL A 62 13.88 8.60 7.45
CA VAL A 62 15.17 8.12 7.98
C VAL A 62 16.35 8.44 7.06
N LEU A 63 16.11 9.00 5.87
CA LEU A 63 17.15 9.31 4.90
C LEU A 63 17.80 10.67 5.20
N ALA A 64 19.13 10.71 5.22
CA ALA A 64 19.86 11.94 5.39
C ALA A 64 19.76 12.82 4.14
N GLY A 65 19.65 14.14 4.31
CA GLY A 65 19.59 15.11 3.21
C GLY A 65 18.25 15.13 2.45
N VAL A 66 17.21 14.52 3.00
CA VAL A 66 15.84 14.51 2.45
C VAL A 66 14.95 15.48 3.23
N GLU A 67 14.15 16.25 2.49
CA GLU A 67 13.03 17.04 2.99
C GLU A 67 11.72 16.38 2.55
N VAL A 68 10.99 15.80 3.51
CA VAL A 68 9.72 15.10 3.23
C VAL A 68 8.59 16.12 3.04
N LYS A 69 7.78 15.91 2.01
CA LYS A 69 6.53 16.63 1.72
C LYS A 69 5.37 15.62 1.67
N SER A 70 4.56 15.61 2.71
CA SER A 70 3.41 14.71 2.83
C SER A 70 2.17 15.30 2.17
N PHE A 71 1.43 14.47 1.44
CA PHE A 71 0.21 14.80 0.72
C PHE A 71 -0.93 13.86 1.14
N ASP A 72 -2.16 14.24 0.82
CA ASP A 72 -3.32 13.36 1.07
C ASP A 72 -3.34 12.14 0.11
N SER A 73 -2.71 12.25 -1.09
CA SER A 73 -2.54 11.11 -2.03
C SER A 73 -1.23 11.17 -2.82
N PHE A 74 -0.79 10.04 -3.36
CA PHE A 74 0.38 9.99 -4.26
C PHE A 74 0.15 10.74 -5.57
N ALA A 75 -1.08 10.80 -6.07
CA ALA A 75 -1.44 11.57 -7.28
C ALA A 75 -1.21 13.07 -7.07
N LEU A 76 -1.53 13.59 -5.87
CA LEU A 76 -1.23 14.98 -5.51
C LEU A 76 0.28 15.21 -5.41
N ALA A 77 1.03 14.29 -4.79
CA ALA A 77 2.49 14.38 -4.73
C ALA A 77 3.13 14.39 -6.13
N ALA A 78 2.65 13.52 -7.04
CA ALA A 78 3.11 13.45 -8.43
C ALA A 78 2.78 14.72 -9.23
N THR A 79 1.60 15.32 -9.00
CA THR A 79 1.21 16.59 -9.58
C THR A 79 2.13 17.72 -9.12
N ASP A 80 2.45 17.73 -7.83
CA ASP A 80 3.34 18.74 -7.24
C ASP A 80 4.79 18.58 -7.71
N MET A 81 5.25 17.34 -7.95
CA MET A 81 6.52 17.05 -8.59
C MET A 81 6.56 17.55 -10.03
N LYS A 82 5.48 17.35 -10.81
CA LYS A 82 5.36 17.88 -12.18
C LYS A 82 5.48 19.40 -12.20
N ASN A 83 4.91 20.08 -11.21
CA ASN A 83 4.98 21.53 -11.02
C ASN A 83 6.36 22.03 -10.50
N GLY A 84 7.24 21.12 -10.06
CA GLY A 84 8.59 21.43 -9.59
C GLY A 84 8.69 21.84 -8.12
N ASN A 85 7.66 21.56 -7.31
CA ASN A 85 7.65 21.88 -5.88
C ASN A 85 8.31 20.76 -5.03
N VAL A 86 8.29 19.50 -5.53
CA VAL A 86 9.09 18.38 -5.02
C VAL A 86 9.97 17.82 -6.14
N ASP A 87 11.10 17.22 -5.78
CA ASP A 87 12.07 16.70 -6.75
C ASP A 87 11.62 15.31 -7.27
N TYR A 88 11.21 14.42 -6.35
CA TYR A 88 10.85 13.04 -6.63
C TYR A 88 9.64 12.62 -5.80
N VAL A 89 9.00 11.50 -6.18
CA VAL A 89 7.94 10.87 -5.38
C VAL A 89 8.35 9.46 -5.02
N PHE A 90 8.24 9.09 -3.74
CA PHE A 90 8.30 7.70 -3.31
C PHE A 90 6.87 7.15 -3.31
N CYS A 91 6.65 6.05 -4.00
CA CYS A 91 5.33 5.49 -4.22
C CYS A 91 5.42 3.99 -4.44
N ASP A 92 4.36 3.29 -4.13
CA ASP A 92 4.15 1.89 -4.49
C ASP A 92 4.14 1.75 -6.01
N LYS A 93 4.87 0.77 -6.55
CA LYS A 93 5.15 0.63 -7.97
C LYS A 93 3.88 0.45 -8.82
N THR A 94 2.92 -0.29 -8.31
CA THR A 94 1.65 -0.51 -8.99
C THR A 94 0.87 0.79 -9.11
N THR A 95 0.74 1.55 -8.02
CA THR A 95 0.12 2.88 -8.02
C THR A 95 0.93 3.89 -8.84
N ALA A 96 2.27 3.87 -8.75
CA ALA A 96 3.14 4.69 -9.60
C ALA A 96 2.91 4.41 -11.09
N SER A 97 2.64 3.14 -11.46
CA SER A 97 2.34 2.77 -12.84
C SER A 97 1.01 3.37 -13.33
N SER A 98 -0.02 3.38 -12.48
CA SER A 98 -1.29 4.07 -12.78
C SER A 98 -1.08 5.58 -12.91
N ILE A 99 -0.40 6.22 -11.97
CA ILE A 99 -0.10 7.65 -12.00
C ILE A 99 0.67 8.04 -13.27
N CYS A 100 1.66 7.24 -13.70
CA CYS A 100 2.43 7.53 -14.91
C CYS A 100 1.61 7.33 -16.19
N ARG A 101 0.54 6.54 -16.18
CA ARG A 101 -0.42 6.46 -17.30
C ARG A 101 -1.32 7.69 -17.38
N GLU A 102 -1.78 8.19 -16.25
CA GLU A 102 -2.71 9.32 -16.17
C GLU A 102 -1.99 10.68 -16.29
N ILE A 103 -0.84 10.82 -15.63
CA ILE A 103 -0.05 12.06 -15.63
C ILE A 103 1.12 11.92 -16.60
N SER A 104 0.96 12.45 -17.82
CA SER A 104 2.03 12.43 -18.83
C SER A 104 3.30 13.15 -18.37
N GLY A 105 4.46 12.67 -18.84
CA GLY A 105 5.77 13.27 -18.56
C GLY A 105 6.40 12.82 -17.25
N LEU A 106 5.93 11.70 -16.69
CA LEU A 106 6.52 11.02 -15.54
C LEU A 106 7.03 9.64 -15.95
N LYS A 107 8.01 9.11 -15.19
CA LYS A 107 8.52 7.75 -15.30
C LYS A 107 8.89 7.17 -13.94
N ILE A 108 8.90 5.85 -13.87
CA ILE A 108 9.36 5.10 -12.71
C ILE A 108 10.85 4.81 -12.89
N VAL A 109 11.64 5.03 -11.84
CA VAL A 109 13.02 4.55 -11.77
C VAL A 109 12.98 3.02 -11.60
N PRO A 110 13.62 2.22 -12.49
CA PRO A 110 13.46 0.77 -12.51
C PRO A 110 14.31 0.05 -11.42
N VAL A 111 14.29 0.61 -10.22
CA VAL A 111 14.98 0.08 -9.04
C VAL A 111 14.03 0.12 -7.87
N SER A 112 13.76 -1.03 -7.27
CA SER A 112 12.97 -1.13 -6.04
C SER A 112 13.78 -0.62 -4.85
N LEU A 113 13.18 0.25 -4.04
CA LEU A 113 13.76 0.73 -2.78
C LEU A 113 13.52 -0.27 -1.65
N ALA A 114 12.35 -0.88 -1.61
CA ALA A 114 11.94 -1.88 -0.63
C ALA A 114 10.82 -2.74 -1.22
N THR A 115 10.67 -3.96 -0.70
CA THR A 115 9.52 -4.84 -1.01
C THR A 115 8.61 -4.90 0.21
N GLU A 116 7.32 -4.80 -0.02
CA GLU A 116 6.27 -4.76 0.98
C GLU A 116 5.25 -5.88 0.76
N PHE A 117 4.47 -6.17 1.78
CA PHE A 117 3.44 -7.20 1.75
C PHE A 117 2.13 -6.60 2.27
N TYR A 118 1.09 -6.61 1.45
CA TYR A 118 -0.23 -6.12 1.85
C TYR A 118 -1.03 -7.21 2.52
N GLY A 119 -1.73 -6.83 3.57
CA GLY A 119 -2.66 -7.67 4.31
C GLY A 119 -3.88 -6.87 4.76
N ILE A 120 -4.94 -7.57 5.07
CA ILE A 120 -6.18 -7.00 5.58
C ILE A 120 -6.01 -6.73 7.06
N GLY A 121 -6.19 -5.49 7.48
CA GLY A 121 -6.22 -5.11 8.89
C GLY A 121 -7.51 -5.58 9.55
N ILE A 122 -7.44 -6.18 10.74
CA ILE A 122 -8.59 -6.80 11.42
C ILE A 122 -8.53 -6.43 12.90
N ASP A 123 -9.69 -6.13 13.51
CA ASP A 123 -9.75 -5.87 14.94
C ASP A 123 -9.20 -7.03 15.76
N LYS A 124 -8.36 -6.70 16.73
CA LYS A 124 -7.74 -7.70 17.64
C LYS A 124 -8.75 -8.49 18.45
N GLY A 125 -9.92 -7.94 18.69
CA GLY A 125 -11.03 -8.62 19.35
C GLY A 125 -11.71 -9.69 18.47
N GLN A 126 -11.45 -9.72 17.16
CA GLN A 126 -12.17 -10.56 16.19
C GLN A 126 -11.28 -11.68 15.61
N ALA A 127 -10.72 -12.54 16.47
CA ALA A 127 -9.87 -13.64 16.03
C ALA A 127 -10.59 -14.61 15.06
N GLY A 128 -11.89 -14.85 15.26
CA GLY A 128 -12.70 -15.70 14.39
C GLY A 128 -12.86 -15.08 12.98
N LEU A 129 -13.01 -13.75 12.88
CA LEU A 129 -13.06 -13.06 11.59
C LEU A 129 -11.73 -13.20 10.85
N LYS A 130 -10.59 -13.07 11.55
CA LYS A 130 -9.28 -13.30 10.95
C LYS A 130 -9.14 -14.71 10.38
N GLU A 131 -9.53 -15.74 11.14
CA GLU A 131 -9.48 -17.13 10.67
C GLU A 131 -10.36 -17.34 9.43
N ALA A 132 -11.55 -16.75 9.40
CA ALA A 132 -12.47 -16.80 8.26
C ALA A 132 -11.87 -16.10 7.03
N ILE A 133 -11.36 -14.87 7.18
CA ILE A 133 -10.71 -14.12 6.10
C ILE A 133 -9.51 -14.88 5.55
N ASP A 134 -8.64 -15.44 6.39
CA ASP A 134 -7.48 -16.23 5.94
C ASP A 134 -7.90 -17.48 5.14
N ALA A 135 -9.02 -18.10 5.52
CA ALA A 135 -9.57 -19.23 4.80
C ALA A 135 -10.14 -18.83 3.43
N ILE A 136 -10.90 -17.73 3.38
CA ILE A 136 -11.48 -17.19 2.13
C ILE A 136 -10.36 -16.78 1.17
N LEU A 137 -9.34 -16.05 1.63
CA LEU A 137 -8.19 -15.68 0.79
C LEU A 137 -7.48 -16.89 0.20
N ALA A 138 -7.40 -17.99 0.94
CA ALA A 138 -6.79 -19.23 0.45
C ALA A 138 -7.68 -20.00 -0.54
N GLU A 139 -9.00 -19.95 -0.36
CA GLU A 139 -9.98 -20.58 -1.26
C GLU A 139 -10.07 -19.86 -2.60
N HIS A 140 -10.00 -18.52 -2.58
CA HIS A 140 -10.11 -17.63 -3.74
C HIS A 140 -8.76 -17.16 -4.30
N GLU A 141 -7.64 -17.87 -4.06
CA GLU A 141 -6.30 -17.48 -4.54
C GLU A 141 -6.28 -17.24 -6.05
N ASP A 142 -6.95 -18.09 -6.84
CA ASP A 142 -7.01 -17.97 -8.30
C ASP A 142 -7.87 -16.76 -8.73
N ASP A 143 -9.00 -16.50 -8.07
CA ASP A 143 -9.88 -15.35 -8.34
C ASP A 143 -9.15 -14.03 -8.03
N ILE A 144 -8.50 -13.97 -6.87
CA ILE A 144 -7.69 -12.80 -6.46
C ILE A 144 -6.56 -12.55 -7.45
N SER A 145 -5.87 -13.60 -7.91
CA SER A 145 -4.84 -13.48 -8.93
C SER A 145 -5.40 -12.96 -10.26
N GLY A 146 -6.62 -13.37 -10.63
CA GLY A 146 -7.35 -12.88 -11.79
C GLY A 146 -7.71 -11.40 -11.66
N ILE A 147 -8.22 -10.98 -10.50
CA ILE A 147 -8.51 -9.57 -10.19
C ILE A 147 -7.24 -8.73 -10.33
N VAL A 148 -6.16 -9.12 -9.68
CA VAL A 148 -4.87 -8.42 -9.79
C VAL A 148 -4.44 -8.30 -11.25
N ALA A 149 -4.49 -9.39 -12.01
CA ALA A 149 -4.03 -9.41 -13.41
C ALA A 149 -4.83 -8.45 -14.29
N LYS A 150 -6.17 -8.37 -14.15
CA LYS A 150 -7.01 -7.46 -14.95
C LYS A 150 -6.73 -5.98 -14.66
N TYR A 151 -6.49 -5.61 -13.39
CA TYR A 151 -6.13 -4.24 -13.02
C TYR A 151 -4.73 -3.86 -13.47
N LEU A 152 -3.76 -4.76 -13.36
CA LEU A 152 -2.40 -4.52 -13.88
C LEU A 152 -2.36 -4.41 -15.41
N ALA A 153 -3.23 -5.13 -16.11
CA ALA A 153 -3.37 -5.04 -17.56
C ALA A 153 -4.08 -3.74 -18.01
N GLY A 154 -4.80 -3.06 -17.14
CA GLY A 154 -5.60 -1.88 -17.46
C GLY A 154 -6.86 -2.22 -18.25
N ASN A 155 -7.46 -3.38 -18.03
CA ASN A 155 -8.68 -3.84 -18.71
C ASN A 155 -9.92 -3.23 -18.05
N GLU A 156 -10.09 -1.91 -18.15
CA GLU A 156 -11.17 -1.17 -17.46
C GLU A 156 -12.58 -1.71 -17.74
N SER A 157 -12.81 -2.31 -18.93
CA SER A 157 -14.10 -2.91 -19.27
C SER A 157 -14.46 -4.18 -18.48
N GLU A 158 -13.48 -4.73 -17.76
CA GLU A 158 -13.63 -5.93 -16.91
C GLU A 158 -13.69 -5.59 -15.41
N TYR A 159 -13.56 -4.30 -15.04
CA TYR A 159 -13.59 -3.89 -13.65
C TYR A 159 -15.00 -3.98 -13.09
N GLU A 160 -15.12 -4.55 -11.90
CA GLU A 160 -16.37 -4.66 -11.18
C GLU A 160 -16.49 -3.55 -10.13
N GLY A 161 -17.54 -2.74 -10.29
CA GLY A 161 -17.80 -1.64 -9.36
C GLY A 161 -18.57 -2.12 -8.14
N VAL A 162 -18.13 -1.72 -6.98
CA VAL A 162 -18.73 -2.04 -5.67
C VAL A 162 -19.51 -0.84 -5.15
N VAL A 163 -20.74 -1.03 -4.77
CA VAL A 163 -21.60 -0.01 -4.15
C VAL A 163 -21.72 -0.30 -2.66
N SER A 164 -21.27 0.64 -1.84
CA SER A 164 -21.37 0.51 -0.39
C SER A 164 -22.83 0.41 0.07
N ALA A 165 -23.12 -0.55 0.93
CA ALA A 165 -24.38 -0.55 1.69
C ALA A 165 -24.42 0.64 2.68
N THR A 166 -25.60 1.01 3.11
CA THR A 166 -25.75 2.01 4.17
C THR A 166 -25.46 1.38 5.53
N LYS A 167 -24.55 1.98 6.29
CA LYS A 167 -24.21 1.50 7.64
C LYS A 167 -25.44 1.55 8.55
N ASP A 168 -25.74 0.44 9.22
CA ASP A 168 -26.86 0.29 10.14
C ASP A 168 -26.41 -0.49 11.39
N SER A 169 -26.28 0.19 12.50
CA SER A 169 -25.85 -0.41 13.77
C SER A 169 -26.77 -1.52 14.28
N SER A 170 -28.04 -1.57 13.81
CA SER A 170 -28.96 -2.67 14.14
C SER A 170 -28.68 -3.96 13.37
N LYS A 171 -27.81 -3.90 12.36
CA LYS A 171 -27.36 -4.99 11.50
C LYS A 171 -25.86 -5.30 11.65
N ALA A 172 -25.26 -4.94 12.78
CA ALA A 172 -23.80 -5.08 12.97
C ALA A 172 -23.28 -6.51 12.77
N ASP A 173 -24.12 -7.52 12.97
CA ASP A 173 -23.85 -8.94 12.73
C ASP A 173 -24.06 -9.38 11.27
N LYS A 174 -24.48 -8.47 10.39
CA LYS A 174 -24.79 -8.70 8.97
C LYS A 174 -24.10 -7.71 8.05
N GLN A 175 -23.25 -6.88 8.58
CA GLN A 175 -22.49 -5.91 7.80
C GLN A 175 -21.02 -6.08 8.08
N LEU A 176 -20.22 -6.18 7.01
CA LEU A 176 -18.76 -6.09 7.07
C LEU A 176 -18.38 -4.63 6.81
N VAL A 177 -17.91 -3.93 7.84
CA VAL A 177 -17.55 -2.51 7.74
C VAL A 177 -16.06 -2.38 7.47
N LEU A 178 -15.75 -1.90 6.27
CA LEU A 178 -14.41 -1.71 5.74
C LEU A 178 -13.98 -0.24 5.83
N ALA A 179 -12.84 0.06 6.46
CA ALA A 179 -12.15 1.33 6.35
C ALA A 179 -11.13 1.30 5.20
N THR A 180 -11.15 2.34 4.37
CA THR A 180 -10.24 2.49 3.22
C THR A 180 -9.92 3.96 2.94
N ASN A 181 -8.95 4.22 2.05
CA ASN A 181 -8.70 5.53 1.45
C ASN A 181 -8.79 5.41 -0.07
N ALA A 182 -9.96 5.70 -0.62
CA ALA A 182 -10.25 5.48 -2.04
C ALA A 182 -9.62 6.53 -2.98
N GLU A 183 -8.32 6.79 -2.80
CA GLU A 183 -7.45 7.64 -3.63
C GLU A 183 -6.17 6.91 -4.05
N PHE A 184 -6.20 5.55 -4.09
CA PHE A 184 -5.02 4.70 -4.29
C PHE A 184 -5.21 3.70 -5.44
N ALA A 185 -5.50 4.21 -6.65
CA ALA A 185 -5.63 3.35 -7.85
C ALA A 185 -4.31 2.60 -8.14
N PRO A 186 -4.38 1.30 -8.52
CA PRO A 186 -5.56 0.54 -8.87
C PRO A 186 -6.14 -0.32 -7.72
N PHE A 187 -5.74 -0.08 -6.46
CA PHE A 187 -6.22 -0.86 -5.32
C PHE A 187 -7.60 -0.41 -4.85
N GLU A 188 -7.79 0.91 -4.67
CA GLU A 188 -9.09 1.49 -4.33
C GLU A 188 -9.22 2.93 -4.86
N TYR A 189 -10.33 3.18 -5.54
CA TYR A 189 -10.68 4.52 -6.04
C TYR A 189 -12.18 4.64 -6.25
N VAL A 190 -12.65 5.86 -6.40
CA VAL A 190 -14.09 6.18 -6.54
C VAL A 190 -14.37 6.75 -7.91
N GLU A 191 -15.46 6.26 -8.51
CA GLU A 191 -16.11 6.89 -9.65
C GLU A 191 -17.61 7.09 -9.39
N HIS A 192 -18.25 7.88 -10.25
CA HIS A 192 -19.70 8.03 -10.22
C HIS A 192 -20.29 7.40 -11.48
N VAL A 193 -20.86 6.21 -11.33
CA VAL A 193 -21.52 5.48 -12.41
C VAL A 193 -23.02 5.78 -12.35
N ASP A 194 -23.57 6.42 -13.38
CA ASP A 194 -24.97 6.84 -13.42
C ASP A 194 -25.41 7.67 -12.19
N GLY A 195 -24.48 8.45 -11.62
CA GLY A 195 -24.71 9.29 -10.45
C GLY A 195 -24.60 8.56 -9.10
N VAL A 196 -24.28 7.27 -9.10
CA VAL A 196 -24.04 6.46 -7.90
C VAL A 196 -22.57 6.43 -7.58
N LYS A 197 -22.18 6.75 -6.33
CA LYS A 197 -20.80 6.58 -5.85
C LYS A 197 -20.45 5.09 -5.88
N THR A 198 -19.50 4.73 -6.71
CA THR A 198 -19.08 3.36 -6.95
C THR A 198 -17.59 3.25 -6.69
N TYR A 199 -17.20 2.25 -5.94
CA TYR A 199 -15.80 1.97 -5.63
C TYR A 199 -15.26 0.92 -6.59
N PHE A 200 -14.03 1.12 -7.06
CA PHE A 200 -13.31 0.20 -7.93
C PHE A 200 -11.94 -0.10 -7.35
N GLY A 201 -11.37 -1.21 -7.75
CA GLY A 201 -10.00 -1.56 -7.41
C GLY A 201 -9.84 -2.96 -6.89
N ILE A 202 -8.59 -3.40 -6.82
CA ILE A 202 -8.21 -4.74 -6.37
C ILE A 202 -8.78 -5.01 -4.97
N ASP A 203 -8.58 -4.08 -4.04
CA ASP A 203 -9.03 -4.21 -2.66
C ASP A 203 -10.56 -4.24 -2.57
N MET A 204 -11.23 -3.46 -3.42
CA MET A 204 -12.69 -3.39 -3.41
C MET A 204 -13.35 -4.68 -3.90
N GLU A 205 -12.82 -5.29 -4.97
CA GLU A 205 -13.34 -6.57 -5.45
C GLU A 205 -13.02 -7.72 -4.49
N ILE A 206 -11.83 -7.72 -3.87
CA ILE A 206 -11.51 -8.70 -2.81
C ILE A 206 -12.45 -8.51 -1.60
N ALA A 207 -12.70 -7.26 -1.18
CA ALA A 207 -13.62 -6.98 -0.08
C ALA A 207 -15.06 -7.45 -0.37
N GLN A 208 -15.51 -7.36 -1.62
CA GLN A 208 -16.81 -7.90 -2.03
C GLN A 208 -16.84 -9.42 -1.90
N ILE A 209 -15.78 -10.13 -2.36
CA ILE A 209 -15.67 -11.59 -2.15
C ILE A 209 -15.75 -11.94 -0.66
N LEU A 210 -15.03 -11.21 0.19
CA LEU A 210 -15.08 -11.45 1.64
C LEU A 210 -16.49 -11.27 2.21
N ALA A 211 -17.19 -10.20 1.79
CA ALA A 211 -18.55 -9.93 2.26
C ALA A 211 -19.55 -11.00 1.81
N ASP A 212 -19.44 -11.46 0.55
CA ASP A 212 -20.30 -12.49 -0.02
C ASP A 212 -20.10 -13.84 0.68
N GLU A 213 -18.84 -14.27 0.91
CA GLU A 213 -18.51 -15.52 1.59
C GLU A 213 -18.90 -15.50 3.08
N LEU A 214 -18.88 -14.31 3.71
CA LEU A 214 -19.33 -14.13 5.08
C LEU A 214 -20.85 -13.95 5.19
N GLU A 215 -21.58 -13.92 4.07
CA GLU A 215 -23.03 -13.61 4.00
C GLU A 215 -23.37 -12.24 4.63
N MET A 216 -22.50 -11.22 4.44
CA MET A 216 -22.64 -9.87 4.98
C MET A 216 -22.81 -8.82 3.88
N GLU A 217 -23.51 -7.71 4.19
CA GLU A 217 -23.54 -6.51 3.35
C GLU A 217 -22.21 -5.75 3.51
N LEU A 218 -21.52 -5.41 2.41
CA LEU A 218 -20.30 -4.61 2.48
C LEU A 218 -20.61 -3.13 2.70
N VAL A 219 -20.09 -2.55 3.77
CA VAL A 219 -20.13 -1.12 4.06
C VAL A 219 -18.73 -0.54 3.94
N ILE A 220 -18.54 0.49 3.10
CA ILE A 220 -17.25 1.10 2.84
C ILE A 220 -17.20 2.49 3.49
N GLU A 221 -16.28 2.67 4.43
CA GLU A 221 -15.96 3.95 5.06
C GLU A 221 -14.67 4.51 4.49
N ASP A 222 -14.82 5.47 3.58
CA ASP A 222 -13.73 6.16 2.90
C ASP A 222 -13.22 7.31 3.78
N MET A 223 -11.92 7.31 4.07
CA MET A 223 -11.29 8.26 5.00
C MET A 223 -9.83 8.53 4.62
N LYS A 224 -9.17 9.47 5.31
CA LYS A 224 -7.74 9.71 5.10
C LYS A 224 -6.91 8.48 5.50
N PHE A 225 -5.92 8.13 4.68
CA PHE A 225 -5.09 6.94 4.87
C PHE A 225 -4.48 6.83 6.27
N GLU A 226 -3.96 7.93 6.80
CA GLU A 226 -3.37 7.99 8.15
C GLU A 226 -4.33 7.60 9.28
N THR A 227 -5.64 7.59 9.02
CA THR A 227 -6.67 7.25 10.02
C THR A 227 -7.22 5.82 9.86
N VAL A 228 -6.93 5.15 8.74
CA VAL A 228 -7.50 3.83 8.39
C VAL A 228 -7.18 2.77 9.44
N VAL A 229 -5.91 2.62 9.83
CA VAL A 229 -5.49 1.65 10.86
C VAL A 229 -6.16 1.92 12.20
N GLY A 230 -6.24 3.20 12.60
CA GLY A 230 -6.84 3.61 13.86
C GLY A 230 -8.38 3.48 13.90
N ALA A 231 -9.02 3.32 12.75
CA ALA A 231 -10.47 3.13 12.67
C ALA A 231 -10.89 1.70 13.04
N VAL A 232 -10.04 0.70 12.77
CA VAL A 232 -10.34 -0.72 13.01
C VAL A 232 -10.62 -0.97 14.50
N GLY A 233 -11.73 -1.65 14.77
CA GLY A 233 -12.22 -1.88 16.13
C GLY A 233 -12.92 -0.69 16.78
N ASN A 234 -13.00 0.45 16.08
CA ASN A 234 -13.70 1.65 16.55
C ASN A 234 -14.92 1.95 15.68
N ASN A 235 -15.99 2.44 16.31
CA ASN A 235 -17.24 2.81 15.63
C ASN A 235 -17.84 1.71 14.73
N GLY A 236 -17.56 0.44 15.05
CA GLY A 236 -18.04 -0.72 14.29
C GLY A 236 -17.34 -0.87 12.93
N VAL A 237 -16.10 -0.47 12.81
CA VAL A 237 -15.22 -0.84 11.70
C VAL A 237 -14.58 -2.19 12.03
N ASP A 238 -14.77 -3.16 11.15
CA ASP A 238 -14.30 -4.55 11.34
C ASP A 238 -12.92 -4.78 10.73
N ILE A 239 -12.73 -4.26 9.51
CA ILE A 239 -11.54 -4.48 8.72
C ILE A 239 -11.02 -3.19 8.07
N ALA A 240 -9.76 -3.21 7.64
CA ALA A 240 -9.13 -2.20 6.81
C ALA A 240 -8.48 -2.84 5.59
N MET A 241 -8.77 -2.30 4.40
CA MET A 241 -8.07 -2.60 3.15
C MET A 241 -7.78 -1.27 2.45
N SER A 242 -6.52 -1.02 2.14
CA SER A 242 -6.06 0.24 1.54
C SER A 242 -4.61 0.09 1.06
N GLY A 243 -4.31 -0.97 0.29
CA GLY A 243 -2.93 -1.33 -0.01
C GLY A 243 -2.10 -1.41 1.27
N LEU A 244 -2.65 -2.00 2.32
CA LEU A 244 -2.15 -1.81 3.68
C LEU A 244 -0.97 -2.73 3.99
N THR A 245 0.25 -2.18 3.99
CA THR A 245 1.48 -2.90 4.32
C THR A 245 1.46 -3.45 5.74
N ILE A 246 1.77 -4.73 5.89
CA ILE A 246 1.96 -5.39 7.18
C ILE A 246 3.26 -4.87 7.81
N THR A 247 3.16 -4.13 8.92
CA THR A 247 4.32 -3.65 9.68
C THR A 247 4.22 -4.01 11.15
N ALA A 248 5.38 -4.14 11.81
CA ALA A 248 5.42 -4.42 13.24
C ALA A 248 4.76 -3.33 14.09
N GLU A 249 4.73 -2.09 13.61
CA GLU A 249 4.06 -0.98 14.27
C GLU A 249 2.54 -1.14 14.18
N ARG A 250 2.01 -1.39 12.98
CA ARG A 250 0.58 -1.60 12.75
C ARG A 250 0.08 -2.85 13.47
N GLU A 251 0.89 -3.93 13.52
CA GLU A 251 0.59 -5.15 14.28
C GLU A 251 0.44 -4.92 15.79
N GLN A 252 0.93 -3.81 16.34
CA GLN A 252 0.68 -3.46 17.75
C GLN A 252 -0.77 -3.03 17.98
N VAL A 253 -1.44 -2.50 16.97
CA VAL A 253 -2.80 -1.93 17.05
C VAL A 253 -3.84 -2.91 16.53
N ILE A 254 -3.60 -3.54 15.38
CA ILE A 254 -4.52 -4.43 14.68
C ILE A 254 -3.87 -5.81 14.43
N ASN A 255 -4.69 -6.81 14.11
CA ASN A 255 -4.21 -8.05 13.49
C ASN A 255 -4.16 -7.87 11.97
N PHE A 256 -3.39 -8.70 11.29
CA PHE A 256 -3.39 -8.80 9.83
C PHE A 256 -3.79 -10.20 9.38
N SER A 257 -4.45 -10.27 8.23
CA SER A 257 -4.63 -11.50 7.47
C SER A 257 -3.29 -12.06 6.95
N ASN A 258 -3.33 -13.19 6.29
CA ASN A 258 -2.26 -13.59 5.38
C ASN A 258 -2.11 -12.54 4.28
N THR A 259 -0.89 -12.45 3.71
CA THR A 259 -0.60 -11.55 2.59
C THR A 259 -1.40 -11.94 1.36
N TYR A 260 -2.05 -10.96 0.73
CA TYR A 260 -2.75 -11.13 -0.55
C TYR A 260 -2.01 -10.49 -1.72
N TYR A 261 -1.06 -9.57 -1.48
CA TYR A 261 -0.29 -8.88 -2.52
C TYR A 261 1.15 -8.60 -2.07
N GLU A 262 2.11 -8.68 -3.01
CA GLU A 262 3.50 -8.27 -2.82
C GLU A 262 3.77 -7.02 -3.68
N GLU A 263 4.29 -5.97 -3.08
CA GLU A 263 4.50 -4.67 -3.72
C GLU A 263 5.94 -4.17 -3.52
N ASP A 264 6.38 -3.28 -4.39
CA ASP A 264 7.67 -2.59 -4.31
C ASP A 264 7.48 -1.08 -4.10
N ILE A 265 8.26 -0.46 -3.22
CA ILE A 265 8.41 1.00 -3.21
C ILE A 265 9.41 1.41 -4.29
N VAL A 266 9.03 2.40 -5.10
CA VAL A 266 9.87 2.93 -6.18
C VAL A 266 9.98 4.45 -6.12
N VAL A 267 10.89 5.00 -6.94
CA VAL A 267 11.00 6.44 -7.18
C VAL A 267 10.28 6.79 -8.48
N VAL A 268 9.40 7.78 -8.43
CA VAL A 268 8.85 8.44 -9.62
C VAL A 268 9.63 9.73 -9.86
N CYS A 269 9.99 10.00 -11.11
CA CYS A 269 10.67 11.20 -11.55
C CYS A 269 10.08 11.74 -12.87
N LYS A 270 10.51 12.92 -13.32
CA LYS A 270 10.14 13.44 -14.63
C LYS A 270 10.70 12.55 -15.73
N ALA A 271 9.97 12.38 -16.84
CA ALA A 271 10.36 11.48 -17.92
C ALA A 271 11.68 11.88 -18.61
N ASP A 272 12.00 13.17 -18.61
CA ASP A 272 13.23 13.74 -19.16
C ASP A 272 14.40 13.76 -18.15
N ASP A 273 14.17 13.40 -16.90
CA ASP A 273 15.25 13.28 -15.88
C ASP A 273 16.09 12.04 -16.16
N THR A 274 17.38 12.24 -16.49
CA THR A 274 18.34 11.17 -16.77
C THR A 274 19.21 10.81 -15.57
N THR A 275 18.97 11.42 -14.41
CA THR A 275 19.80 11.29 -13.21
C THR A 275 19.91 9.84 -12.73
N PHE A 276 18.86 9.04 -12.90
CA PHE A 276 18.79 7.64 -12.46
C PHE A 276 19.07 6.61 -13.56
N ASP A 277 19.35 7.02 -14.80
CA ASP A 277 19.46 6.08 -15.93
C ASP A 277 20.60 5.06 -15.78
N ALA A 278 21.63 5.38 -15.00
CA ALA A 278 22.75 4.49 -14.71
C ALA A 278 22.54 3.63 -13.45
N CYS A 279 21.49 3.89 -12.64
CA CYS A 279 21.25 3.19 -11.39
C CYS A 279 20.82 1.74 -11.64
N LYS A 280 21.41 0.82 -10.88
CA LYS A 280 21.08 -0.61 -10.92
C LYS A 280 20.72 -1.17 -9.54
N THR A 281 21.04 -0.44 -8.50
CA THR A 281 20.83 -0.87 -7.11
C THR A 281 20.19 0.26 -6.31
N VAL A 282 19.56 -0.11 -5.20
CA VAL A 282 19.01 0.86 -4.22
C VAL A 282 20.10 1.82 -3.72
N VAL A 283 21.33 1.35 -3.57
CA VAL A 283 22.47 2.19 -3.12
C VAL A 283 22.77 3.26 -4.14
N ASP A 284 22.73 2.96 -5.45
CA ASP A 284 22.92 3.96 -6.51
C ASP A 284 21.86 5.05 -6.41
N VAL A 285 20.59 4.67 -6.28
CA VAL A 285 19.47 5.61 -6.17
C VAL A 285 19.60 6.49 -4.92
N LEU A 286 19.82 5.87 -3.75
CA LEU A 286 19.94 6.61 -2.49
C LEU A 286 21.17 7.51 -2.45
N SER A 287 22.27 7.14 -3.09
CA SER A 287 23.46 8.01 -3.18
C SER A 287 23.16 9.32 -3.92
N ILE A 288 22.25 9.31 -4.89
CA ILE A 288 21.80 10.50 -5.60
C ILE A 288 20.86 11.34 -4.71
N ILE A 289 19.88 10.68 -4.09
CA ILE A 289 18.83 11.36 -3.30
C ILE A 289 19.43 12.01 -2.05
N CYS A 290 20.35 11.34 -1.36
CA CYS A 290 20.89 11.78 -0.09
C CYS A 290 22.08 12.77 -0.19
N THR A 291 22.54 13.14 -1.39
CA THR A 291 23.74 13.97 -1.60
C THR A 291 23.46 15.42 -2.02
N LYS A 292 22.20 15.80 -2.18
CA LYS A 292 21.83 17.22 -2.51
C LYS A 292 21.81 18.12 -1.30
#